data_b2c9d4782a006dc1853ed61e5ea5f42b
#
_entry.id   b2c9d4782a006dc1853ed61e5ea5f42b
#
_cell.length_a   1.000
_cell.length_b   1.000
_cell.length_c   1.000
_cell.angle_alpha   90.00
_cell.angle_beta   90.00
_cell.angle_gamma   90.00
#
_symmetry.space_group_name_H-M   'P 1'
#
loop_
_entity.id
_entity.type
_entity.pdbx_description
1 polymer ?
#
loop_
_entity_poly.entity_id
_entity_poly.type
_entity_poly.pdbx_seq_one_letter_code
_entity_poly.pdbx_strand_id
1 'polypeptide(L)'
;MTAKSSADVFPILVTKHPAGDVYYCGWSSKRSFGASSWLVLGAEGNVLIDSPRWSAPLAKQIKKMGGINQIVLTHRDDVADHANWAKAFNCERWIHQDDADAAPEAEKQVIGLDVLSLRKNLKLIPTPGHTKGSMVALLGDQQQILFSGDHLWWNPKKSVTVASKDYCWWNWTEQLKSVERLLDLEVHWLLPGHGYAHQFKPGQWNEALEQTLRHEAKSPSSGQI
;
A
#
# COMPACT_ATOMS: atom_id res chain seq x y z
N MET A 1 -27.41 -5.98 23.46
CA MET A 1 -26.48 -6.31 22.37
C MET A 1 -25.12 -5.76 22.77
N THR A 2 -24.18 -6.61 23.15
CA THR A 2 -22.81 -6.21 23.44
C THR A 2 -22.15 -5.76 22.12
N ALA A 3 -21.66 -4.52 22.07
CA ALA A 3 -20.89 -4.03 20.93
C ALA A 3 -19.73 -4.98 20.70
N LYS A 4 -19.68 -5.61 19.51
CA LYS A 4 -18.50 -6.41 19.09
C LYS A 4 -17.28 -5.48 19.17
N SER A 5 -16.23 -5.89 19.87
CA SER A 5 -15.00 -5.15 19.88
C SER A 5 -14.43 -5.12 18.46
N SER A 6 -13.73 -4.04 18.08
CA SER A 6 -13.08 -3.94 16.74
C SER A 6 -12.16 -5.13 16.44
N ALA A 7 -11.68 -5.80 17.47
CA ALA A 7 -10.86 -7.00 17.41
C ALA A 7 -11.58 -8.26 16.89
N ASP A 8 -12.92 -8.30 17.00
CA ASP A 8 -13.73 -9.44 16.50
C ASP A 8 -14.10 -9.27 15.02
N VAL A 9 -13.79 -8.13 14.42
CA VAL A 9 -14.17 -7.77 13.05
C VAL A 9 -13.02 -8.00 12.07
N PHE A 10 -11.78 -7.77 12.48
CA PHE A 10 -10.61 -7.87 11.61
C PHE A 10 -9.85 -9.20 11.78
N PRO A 11 -9.18 -9.68 10.71
CA PRO A 11 -9.11 -9.13 9.36
C PRO A 11 -10.38 -9.44 8.53
N ILE A 12 -10.73 -8.56 7.58
CA ILE A 12 -11.90 -8.68 6.70
C ILE A 12 -11.44 -9.10 5.30
N LEU A 13 -11.97 -10.18 4.75
CA LEU A 13 -11.69 -10.58 3.36
C LEU A 13 -12.17 -9.49 2.41
N VAL A 14 -11.25 -8.99 1.57
CA VAL A 14 -11.52 -8.02 0.50
C VAL A 14 -11.80 -8.73 -0.80
N THR A 15 -10.88 -9.62 -1.20
CA THR A 15 -11.01 -10.39 -2.43
C THR A 15 -10.24 -11.70 -2.35
N LYS A 16 -10.74 -12.70 -3.09
CA LYS A 16 -9.98 -13.93 -3.36
C LYS A 16 -9.21 -13.74 -4.65
N HIS A 17 -7.96 -14.19 -4.66
CA HIS A 17 -7.11 -14.07 -5.83
C HIS A 17 -6.20 -15.30 -5.95
N PRO A 18 -5.92 -15.82 -7.18
CA PRO A 18 -5.07 -16.98 -7.37
C PRO A 18 -3.65 -16.84 -6.80
N ALA A 19 -3.12 -15.62 -6.75
CA ALA A 19 -1.81 -15.32 -6.17
C ALA A 19 -1.83 -15.16 -4.65
N GLY A 20 -3.02 -15.08 -4.02
CA GLY A 20 -3.20 -14.96 -2.58
C GLY A 20 -4.42 -14.15 -2.21
N ASP A 21 -5.21 -14.64 -1.26
CA ASP A 21 -6.39 -13.93 -0.74
C ASP A 21 -5.96 -12.67 0.03
N VAL A 22 -6.68 -11.57 -0.18
CA VAL A 22 -6.36 -10.26 0.40
C VAL A 22 -7.37 -9.89 1.47
N TYR A 23 -6.84 -9.51 2.64
CA TYR A 23 -7.61 -9.10 3.80
C TYR A 23 -7.26 -7.68 4.23
N TYR A 24 -8.27 -6.91 4.61
CA TYR A 24 -8.11 -5.64 5.28
C TYR A 24 -7.88 -5.87 6.77
N CYS A 25 -6.77 -5.36 7.31
CA CYS A 25 -6.36 -5.55 8.70
C CYS A 25 -6.73 -4.39 9.63
N GLY A 26 -7.43 -3.39 9.11
CA GLY A 26 -7.71 -2.16 9.84
C GLY A 26 -6.69 -1.08 9.53
N TRP A 27 -6.72 -0.04 10.35
CA TRP A 27 -5.89 1.14 10.16
C TRP A 27 -4.78 1.24 11.21
N SER A 28 -3.76 2.02 10.89
CA SER A 28 -2.65 2.33 11.77
C SER A 28 -3.06 3.21 12.95
N SER A 29 -2.12 3.52 13.82
CA SER A 29 -2.32 4.46 14.92
C SER A 29 -2.43 5.91 14.42
N LYS A 30 -2.78 6.84 15.31
CA LYS A 30 -2.73 8.29 15.02
C LYS A 30 -1.33 8.78 14.56
N ARG A 31 -0.26 8.03 14.89
CA ARG A 31 1.11 8.35 14.46
C ARG A 31 1.33 8.19 12.96
N SER A 32 0.54 7.34 12.31
CA SER A 32 0.52 7.16 10.86
C SER A 32 -0.84 7.57 10.29
N PHE A 33 -1.42 8.62 10.81
CA PHE A 33 -2.64 9.28 10.33
C PHE A 33 -3.85 8.36 10.06
N GLY A 34 -3.81 7.10 10.51
CA GLY A 34 -4.88 6.13 10.34
C GLY A 34 -4.85 5.39 9.00
N ALA A 35 -3.70 5.23 8.38
CA ALA A 35 -3.54 4.51 7.12
C ALA A 35 -4.04 3.06 7.19
N SER A 36 -4.61 2.58 6.10
CA SER A 36 -5.06 1.21 5.91
C SER A 36 -3.89 0.24 5.79
N SER A 37 -4.10 -1.00 6.22
CA SER A 37 -3.12 -2.07 6.08
C SER A 37 -3.77 -3.35 5.56
N TRP A 38 -3.00 -4.15 4.85
CA TRP A 38 -3.50 -5.29 4.08
C TRP A 38 -2.67 -6.53 4.34
N LEU A 39 -3.33 -7.69 4.49
CA LEU A 39 -2.67 -8.99 4.61
C LEU A 39 -2.93 -9.80 3.35
N VAL A 40 -1.87 -10.24 2.69
CA VAL A 40 -1.90 -11.16 1.56
C VAL A 40 -1.59 -12.56 2.06
N LEU A 41 -2.51 -13.50 1.89
CA LEU A 41 -2.26 -14.92 2.18
C LEU A 41 -1.69 -15.59 0.94
N GLY A 42 -0.44 -15.99 1.00
CA GLY A 42 0.26 -16.60 -0.14
C GLY A 42 0.82 -17.99 0.19
N ALA A 43 0.97 -18.83 -0.83
CA ALA A 43 1.56 -20.17 -0.70
C ALA A 43 3.01 -20.13 -0.18
N GLU A 44 3.75 -19.05 -0.47
CA GLU A 44 5.12 -18.82 0.01
C GLU A 44 5.16 -18.11 1.37
N GLY A 45 4.02 -18.07 2.08
CA GLY A 45 3.81 -17.40 3.35
C GLY A 45 3.02 -16.07 3.19
N ASN A 46 2.65 -15.47 4.29
CA ASN A 46 1.81 -14.28 4.29
C ASN A 46 2.64 -13.00 4.31
N VAL A 47 2.15 -11.95 3.62
CA VAL A 47 2.77 -10.63 3.59
C VAL A 47 1.81 -9.60 4.15
N LEU A 48 2.26 -8.84 5.14
CA LEU A 48 1.56 -7.67 5.64
C LEU A 48 2.05 -6.43 4.86
N ILE A 49 1.15 -5.69 4.24
CA ILE A 49 1.43 -4.42 3.57
C ILE A 49 0.99 -3.30 4.51
N ASP A 50 1.95 -2.48 4.89
CA ASP A 50 1.87 -1.47 5.93
C ASP A 50 1.45 -2.04 7.29
N SER A 51 1.43 -1.18 8.31
CA SER A 51 1.31 -1.67 9.68
C SER A 51 0.00 -1.19 10.32
N PRO A 52 -0.93 -2.10 10.65
CA PRO A 52 -2.08 -1.72 11.44
C PRO A 52 -1.63 -1.42 12.87
N ARG A 53 -2.46 -0.67 13.60
CA ARG A 53 -2.27 -0.49 15.03
C ARG A 53 -2.12 -1.85 15.71
N TRP A 54 -1.09 -1.99 16.57
CA TRP A 54 -0.88 -3.23 17.31
C TRP A 54 -2.11 -3.62 18.13
N SER A 55 -2.53 -4.86 17.97
CA SER A 55 -3.66 -5.45 18.67
C SER A 55 -3.40 -6.94 18.90
N ALA A 56 -3.29 -7.36 20.15
CA ALA A 56 -3.09 -8.77 20.48
C ALA A 56 -4.23 -9.69 19.99
N PRO A 57 -5.52 -9.28 20.04
CA PRO A 57 -6.60 -10.04 19.42
C PRO A 57 -6.44 -10.20 17.89
N LEU A 58 -6.08 -9.14 17.18
CA LEU A 58 -5.82 -9.21 15.73
C LEU A 58 -4.62 -10.12 15.44
N ALA A 59 -3.54 -10.01 16.20
CA ALA A 59 -2.37 -10.90 16.07
C ALA A 59 -2.76 -12.37 16.27
N LYS A 60 -3.65 -12.67 17.23
CA LYS A 60 -4.18 -14.02 17.44
C LYS A 60 -4.97 -14.55 16.24
N GLN A 61 -5.77 -13.69 15.58
CA GLN A 61 -6.50 -14.08 14.36
C GLN A 61 -5.53 -14.31 13.20
N ILE A 62 -4.60 -13.37 12.95
CA ILE A 62 -3.58 -13.52 11.90
C ILE A 62 -2.72 -14.78 12.13
N LYS A 63 -2.40 -15.12 13.38
CA LYS A 63 -1.67 -16.35 13.70
C LYS A 63 -2.44 -17.60 13.26
N LYS A 64 -3.77 -17.64 13.42
CA LYS A 64 -4.61 -18.75 12.94
C LYS A 64 -4.66 -18.84 11.40
N MET A 65 -4.37 -17.74 10.72
CA MET A 65 -4.32 -17.65 9.24
C MET A 65 -2.92 -17.97 8.69
N GLY A 66 -1.99 -18.45 9.52
CA GLY A 66 -0.61 -18.79 9.13
C GLY A 66 0.45 -17.77 9.54
N GLY A 67 0.06 -16.70 10.25
CA GLY A 67 0.98 -15.67 10.74
C GLY A 67 1.38 -14.66 9.67
N ILE A 68 2.50 -13.96 9.90
CA ILE A 68 3.14 -13.02 8.98
C ILE A 68 4.57 -13.48 8.73
N ASN A 69 4.97 -13.59 7.48
CA ASN A 69 6.32 -13.97 7.08
C ASN A 69 7.17 -12.77 6.68
N GLN A 70 6.55 -11.75 6.12
CA GLN A 70 7.20 -10.50 5.72
C GLN A 70 6.25 -9.33 5.92
N ILE A 71 6.82 -8.16 6.23
CA ILE A 71 6.13 -6.88 6.26
C ILE A 71 6.74 -6.00 5.18
N VAL A 72 5.92 -5.37 4.36
CA VAL A 72 6.31 -4.36 3.39
C VAL A 72 5.80 -3.02 3.88
N LEU A 73 6.68 -2.06 4.09
CA LEU A 73 6.37 -0.69 4.43
C LEU A 73 6.44 0.13 3.16
N THR A 74 5.30 0.59 2.66
CA THR A 74 5.20 1.28 1.36
C THR A 74 5.94 2.61 1.36
N HIS A 75 6.02 3.29 2.51
CA HIS A 75 6.74 4.54 2.70
C HIS A 75 6.93 4.85 4.18
N ARG A 76 7.65 5.92 4.48
CA ARG A 76 8.07 6.30 5.84
C ARG A 76 6.95 6.70 6.80
N ASP A 77 5.80 7.17 6.30
CA ASP A 77 4.75 7.76 7.16
C ASP A 77 3.87 6.68 7.81
N ASP A 78 3.75 5.49 7.20
CA ASP A 78 2.86 4.41 7.63
C ASP A 78 3.58 3.24 8.34
N VAL A 79 4.77 3.49 8.86
CA VAL A 79 5.56 2.46 9.57
C VAL A 79 4.94 2.07 10.92
N ALA A 80 4.32 3.01 11.62
CA ALA A 80 3.53 2.84 12.86
C ALA A 80 4.04 1.74 13.84
N ASP A 81 3.25 0.70 14.02
CA ASP A 81 3.53 -0.38 14.98
C ASP A 81 4.26 -1.58 14.35
N HIS A 82 4.92 -1.40 13.20
CA HIS A 82 5.61 -2.47 12.45
C HIS A 82 6.56 -3.31 13.33
N ALA A 83 7.27 -2.69 14.27
CA ALA A 83 8.21 -3.36 15.16
C ALA A 83 7.51 -4.38 16.07
N ASN A 84 6.31 -4.05 16.56
CA ASN A 84 5.51 -4.97 17.38
C ASN A 84 5.05 -6.19 16.57
N TRP A 85 4.63 -5.96 15.32
CA TRP A 85 4.23 -7.02 14.40
C TRP A 85 5.41 -7.91 14.03
N ALA A 86 6.55 -7.33 13.65
CA ALA A 86 7.75 -8.08 13.32
C ALA A 86 8.23 -8.94 14.50
N LYS A 87 8.24 -8.38 15.71
CA LYS A 87 8.59 -9.11 16.92
C LYS A 87 7.63 -10.26 17.20
N ALA A 88 6.32 -10.05 17.08
CA ALA A 88 5.30 -11.05 17.39
C ALA A 88 5.32 -12.26 16.44
N PHE A 89 5.71 -12.05 15.19
CA PHE A 89 5.73 -13.10 14.16
C PHE A 89 7.14 -13.52 13.75
N ASN A 90 8.18 -12.89 14.31
CA ASN A 90 9.58 -13.12 13.97
C ASN A 90 9.80 -13.08 12.45
N CYS A 91 9.38 -11.98 11.82
CA CYS A 91 9.38 -11.80 10.38
C CYS A 91 10.21 -10.59 9.92
N GLU A 92 10.71 -10.64 8.68
CA GLU A 92 11.50 -9.58 8.09
C GLU A 92 10.62 -8.39 7.61
N ARG A 93 11.17 -7.17 7.70
CA ARG A 93 10.55 -5.94 7.21
C ARG A 93 11.32 -5.43 6.01
N TRP A 94 10.58 -4.98 5.01
CA TRP A 94 11.07 -4.37 3.78
C TRP A 94 10.65 -2.91 3.74
N ILE A 95 11.58 -2.02 3.45
CA ILE A 95 11.34 -0.59 3.21
C ILE A 95 12.30 -0.12 2.11
N HIS A 96 11.98 0.96 1.41
CA HIS A 96 12.92 1.53 0.45
C HIS A 96 14.09 2.22 1.19
N GLN A 97 15.31 2.15 0.63
CA GLN A 97 16.51 2.74 1.22
C GLN A 97 16.37 4.23 1.57
N ASP A 98 15.65 4.98 0.72
CA ASP A 98 15.47 6.43 0.88
C ASP A 98 14.46 6.81 1.98
N ASP A 99 13.73 5.84 2.54
CA ASP A 99 12.82 5.99 3.67
C ASP A 99 13.25 5.15 4.89
N ALA A 100 14.39 4.47 4.81
CA ALA A 100 14.85 3.52 5.84
C ALA A 100 15.14 4.17 7.20
N ASP A 101 15.36 5.47 7.24
CA ASP A 101 15.53 6.21 8.50
C ASP A 101 14.26 6.22 9.38
N ALA A 102 13.08 5.99 8.80
CA ALA A 102 11.83 5.85 9.55
C ALA A 102 11.64 4.46 10.20
N ALA A 103 12.36 3.45 9.72
CA ALA A 103 12.36 2.09 10.27
C ALA A 103 13.79 1.53 10.26
N PRO A 104 14.71 2.10 11.04
CA PRO A 104 16.13 1.77 10.98
C PRO A 104 16.44 0.32 11.36
N GLU A 105 15.51 -0.33 12.05
CA GLU A 105 15.59 -1.74 12.41
C GLU A 105 14.99 -2.69 11.35
N ALA A 106 14.55 -2.19 10.18
CA ALA A 106 14.08 -3.04 9.08
C ALA A 106 15.25 -3.84 8.49
N GLU A 107 15.03 -5.15 8.33
CA GLU A 107 16.06 -6.11 7.97
C GLU A 107 16.45 -6.04 6.49
N LYS A 108 15.56 -5.53 5.63
CA LYS A 108 15.71 -5.52 4.18
C LYS A 108 15.39 -4.16 3.59
N GLN A 109 16.15 -3.78 2.58
CA GLN A 109 15.91 -2.53 1.84
C GLN A 109 15.73 -2.80 0.36
N VAL A 110 14.79 -2.09 -0.25
CA VAL A 110 14.66 -1.97 -1.71
C VAL A 110 15.61 -0.87 -2.16
N ILE A 111 16.48 -1.17 -3.13
CA ILE A 111 17.54 -0.27 -3.58
C ILE A 111 17.24 0.23 -4.99
N GLY A 112 17.31 1.54 -5.20
CA GLY A 112 17.14 2.15 -6.51
C GLY A 112 15.71 2.15 -7.02
N LEU A 113 15.53 2.13 -8.34
CA LEU A 113 14.23 2.28 -9.00
C LEU A 113 13.77 1.03 -9.74
N ASP A 114 14.55 -0.04 -9.69
CA ASP A 114 14.20 -1.29 -10.37
C ASP A 114 13.10 -2.04 -9.61
N VAL A 115 12.25 -2.72 -10.36
CA VAL A 115 11.20 -3.57 -9.81
C VAL A 115 11.83 -4.77 -9.10
N LEU A 116 11.51 -4.96 -7.83
CA LEU A 116 11.95 -6.11 -7.06
C LEU A 116 10.84 -7.17 -7.02
N SER A 117 11.13 -8.38 -7.49
CA SER A 117 10.27 -9.55 -7.24
C SER A 117 10.49 -10.04 -5.81
N LEU A 118 9.60 -9.65 -4.89
CA LEU A 118 9.64 -10.12 -3.51
C LEU A 118 9.31 -11.60 -3.44
N ARG A 119 8.35 -12.03 -4.27
CA ARG A 119 7.91 -13.42 -4.46
C ARG A 119 7.46 -13.60 -5.91
N LYS A 120 7.20 -14.85 -6.32
CA LYS A 120 6.75 -15.17 -7.68
C LYS A 120 5.62 -14.26 -8.18
N ASN A 121 4.63 -13.97 -7.33
CA ASN A 121 3.44 -13.21 -7.71
C ASN A 121 3.30 -11.87 -6.94
N LEU A 122 4.35 -11.38 -6.28
CA LEU A 122 4.33 -10.12 -5.54
C LEU A 122 5.59 -9.31 -5.87
N LYS A 123 5.40 -8.17 -6.49
CA LYS A 123 6.45 -7.24 -6.91
C LYS A 123 6.39 -5.97 -6.08
N LEU A 124 7.54 -5.41 -5.75
CA LEU A 124 7.68 -4.07 -5.18
C LEU A 124 8.18 -3.15 -6.28
N ILE A 125 7.46 -2.07 -6.53
CA ILE A 125 7.73 -1.10 -7.60
C ILE A 125 8.02 0.24 -6.92
N PRO A 126 9.26 0.73 -6.94
CA PRO A 126 9.58 2.07 -6.43
C PRO A 126 8.80 3.14 -7.21
N THR A 127 8.08 3.99 -6.47
CA THR A 127 7.27 5.08 -7.00
C THR A 127 7.57 6.38 -6.24
N PRO A 128 8.80 6.90 -6.35
CA PRO A 128 9.19 8.11 -5.63
C PRO A 128 8.26 9.28 -5.97
N GLY A 129 8.01 10.14 -4.99
CA GLY A 129 7.17 11.32 -5.18
C GLY A 129 6.51 11.76 -3.89
N HIS A 130 5.55 11.02 -3.37
CA HIS A 130 4.93 11.29 -2.06
C HIS A 130 6.03 11.38 -0.98
N THR A 131 6.83 10.34 -0.84
CA THR A 131 8.14 10.40 -0.19
C THR A 131 9.22 9.99 -1.19
N LYS A 132 10.49 10.17 -0.83
CA LYS A 132 11.61 9.80 -1.69
C LYS A 132 11.69 8.28 -1.88
N GLY A 133 11.35 7.51 -0.85
CA GLY A 133 11.37 6.06 -0.82
C GLY A 133 10.00 5.42 -1.01
N SER A 134 8.98 6.15 -1.48
CA SER A 134 7.67 5.56 -1.75
C SER A 134 7.77 4.42 -2.76
N MET A 135 7.03 3.35 -2.49
CA MET A 135 6.88 2.21 -3.38
C MET A 135 5.47 1.64 -3.31
N VAL A 136 5.03 0.98 -4.35
CA VAL A 136 3.77 0.24 -4.38
C VAL A 136 4.06 -1.25 -4.42
N ALA A 137 3.14 -2.07 -3.92
CA ALA A 137 3.21 -3.51 -4.07
C ALA A 137 2.16 -3.98 -5.08
N LEU A 138 2.55 -4.87 -6.01
CA LEU A 138 1.71 -5.40 -7.07
C LEU A 138 1.58 -6.91 -6.92
N LEU A 139 0.35 -7.39 -6.68
CA LEU A 139 0.04 -8.81 -6.56
C LEU A 139 -0.62 -9.33 -7.84
N GLY A 140 -0.10 -10.46 -8.33
CA GLY A 140 -0.62 -11.18 -9.50
C GLY A 140 -0.07 -10.67 -10.84
N ASP A 141 -0.11 -11.55 -11.83
CA ASP A 141 0.23 -11.22 -13.22
C ASP A 141 -1.03 -10.92 -14.05
N GLN A 142 -2.19 -11.42 -13.61
CA GLN A 142 -3.52 -11.11 -14.16
C GLN A 142 -4.43 -10.65 -13.04
N GLN A 143 -5.45 -9.84 -13.36
CA GLN A 143 -6.36 -9.25 -12.37
C GLN A 143 -5.60 -8.57 -11.22
N GLN A 144 -4.57 -7.82 -11.57
CA GLN A 144 -3.59 -7.28 -10.65
C GLN A 144 -4.22 -6.48 -9.51
N ILE A 145 -3.68 -6.64 -8.31
CA ILE A 145 -4.06 -5.88 -7.12
C ILE A 145 -2.90 -4.97 -6.76
N LEU A 146 -3.14 -3.66 -6.77
CA LEU A 146 -2.16 -2.64 -6.45
C LEU A 146 -2.38 -2.11 -5.03
N PHE A 147 -1.40 -2.32 -4.15
CA PHE A 147 -1.31 -1.67 -2.85
C PHE A 147 -0.49 -0.41 -3.02
N SER A 148 -1.14 0.74 -3.01
CA SER A 148 -0.52 2.00 -3.44
C SER A 148 0.05 2.84 -2.32
N GLY A 149 -0.08 2.43 -1.05
CA GLY A 149 0.25 3.34 0.05
C GLY A 149 -0.45 4.69 -0.15
N ASP A 150 0.29 5.77 -0.03
CA ASP A 150 -0.23 7.14 -0.23
C ASP A 150 0.07 7.71 -1.62
N HIS A 151 0.54 6.85 -2.53
CA HIS A 151 0.85 7.27 -3.89
C HIS A 151 -0.41 7.60 -4.71
N LEU A 152 -1.46 6.77 -4.59
CA LEU A 152 -2.73 6.87 -5.31
C LEU A 152 -3.89 6.34 -4.47
N TRP A 153 -5.09 6.94 -4.64
CA TRP A 153 -6.35 6.41 -4.10
C TRP A 153 -7.52 6.68 -5.04
N TRP A 154 -8.67 6.08 -4.77
CA TRP A 154 -9.89 6.31 -5.51
C TRP A 154 -10.72 7.45 -4.92
N ASN A 155 -11.28 8.31 -5.76
CA ASN A 155 -12.27 9.30 -5.38
C ASN A 155 -13.65 8.91 -5.95
N PRO A 156 -14.56 8.36 -5.13
CA PRO A 156 -15.85 7.88 -5.63
C PRO A 156 -16.78 9.00 -6.12
N LYS A 157 -16.61 10.22 -5.63
CA LYS A 157 -17.43 11.37 -6.06
C LYS A 157 -17.08 11.84 -7.46
N LYS A 158 -15.82 11.75 -7.83
CA LYS A 158 -15.32 12.16 -9.15
C LYS A 158 -15.13 10.97 -10.10
N SER A 159 -15.22 9.73 -9.60
CA SER A 159 -14.96 8.49 -10.34
C SER A 159 -13.60 8.47 -11.04
N VAL A 160 -12.56 8.94 -10.34
CA VAL A 160 -11.18 8.99 -10.83
C VAL A 160 -10.20 8.48 -9.75
N THR A 161 -9.02 8.06 -10.18
CA THR A 161 -7.87 7.95 -9.27
C THR A 161 -7.39 9.36 -8.90
N VAL A 162 -6.76 9.49 -7.75
CA VAL A 162 -6.20 10.76 -7.27
C VAL A 162 -4.78 10.54 -6.79
N ALA A 163 -3.85 11.31 -7.29
CA ALA A 163 -2.62 11.71 -6.62
C ALA A 163 -2.81 13.14 -6.12
N SER A 164 -2.24 13.53 -4.99
CA SER A 164 -2.46 14.87 -4.46
C SER A 164 -1.16 15.60 -4.18
N LYS A 165 -1.04 16.79 -4.76
CA LYS A 165 0.07 17.69 -4.51
C LYS A 165 0.13 18.14 -3.05
N ASP A 166 -1.03 18.33 -2.40
CA ASP A 166 -1.13 18.79 -1.01
C ASP A 166 -0.60 17.76 -0.01
N TYR A 167 -0.56 16.49 -0.40
CA TYR A 167 -0.03 15.36 0.39
C TYR A 167 1.26 14.78 -0.19
N CYS A 168 1.94 15.52 -1.08
CA CYS A 168 3.24 15.13 -1.63
C CYS A 168 4.35 15.80 -0.83
N TRP A 169 5.05 15.04 0.02
CA TRP A 169 6.05 15.59 0.93
C TRP A 169 7.43 15.79 0.32
N TRP A 170 7.74 15.08 -0.76
CA TRP A 170 9.06 15.15 -1.37
C TRP A 170 9.09 15.88 -2.71
N ASN A 171 8.51 15.30 -3.77
CA ASN A 171 8.61 15.86 -5.11
C ASN A 171 7.40 15.51 -5.98
N TRP A 172 6.57 16.52 -6.26
CA TRP A 172 5.35 16.34 -7.05
C TRP A 172 5.61 15.92 -8.49
N THR A 173 6.66 16.47 -9.14
CA THR A 173 7.01 16.12 -10.52
C THR A 173 7.42 14.65 -10.63
N GLU A 174 8.18 14.16 -9.67
CA GLU A 174 8.57 12.74 -9.62
C GLU A 174 7.36 11.86 -9.31
N GLN A 175 6.42 12.31 -8.47
CA GLN A 175 5.19 11.56 -8.21
C GLN A 175 4.36 11.38 -9.50
N LEU A 176 4.22 12.41 -10.32
CA LEU A 176 3.50 12.30 -11.59
C LEU A 176 4.20 11.35 -12.57
N LYS A 177 5.52 11.38 -12.68
CA LYS A 177 6.28 10.40 -13.46
C LYS A 177 6.08 8.96 -12.95
N SER A 178 6.04 8.80 -11.63
CA SER A 178 5.79 7.50 -11.01
C SER A 178 4.36 7.01 -11.29
N VAL A 179 3.36 7.92 -11.28
CA VAL A 179 1.98 7.61 -11.68
C VAL A 179 1.91 7.18 -13.14
N GLU A 180 2.60 7.89 -14.06
CA GLU A 180 2.65 7.57 -15.49
C GLU A 180 3.20 6.16 -15.74
N ARG A 181 4.23 5.73 -15.00
CA ARG A 181 4.80 4.38 -15.09
C ARG A 181 3.80 3.27 -14.73
N LEU A 182 2.73 3.57 -14.02
CA LEU A 182 1.70 2.60 -13.67
C LEU A 182 0.64 2.41 -14.77
N LEU A 183 0.69 3.17 -15.87
CA LEU A 183 -0.22 3.02 -17.02
C LEU A 183 -0.10 1.67 -17.72
N ASP A 184 1.08 1.04 -17.66
CA ASP A 184 1.32 -0.27 -18.28
C ASP A 184 0.75 -1.45 -17.46
N LEU A 185 0.14 -1.18 -16.32
CA LEU A 185 -0.46 -2.21 -15.46
C LEU A 185 -1.93 -2.46 -15.81
N GLU A 186 -2.39 -3.68 -15.56
CA GLU A 186 -3.82 -4.08 -15.65
C GLU A 186 -4.43 -4.23 -14.25
N VAL A 187 -4.55 -3.12 -13.53
CA VAL A 187 -5.03 -3.13 -12.15
C VAL A 187 -6.52 -3.40 -12.07
N HIS A 188 -6.87 -4.46 -11.35
CA HIS A 188 -8.26 -4.81 -11.04
C HIS A 188 -8.73 -4.27 -9.68
N TRP A 189 -7.82 -4.20 -8.70
CA TRP A 189 -8.06 -3.60 -7.41
C TRP A 189 -6.99 -2.58 -7.06
N LEU A 190 -7.41 -1.40 -6.61
CA LEU A 190 -6.57 -0.39 -5.97
C LEU A 190 -6.85 -0.40 -4.47
N LEU A 191 -5.83 -0.66 -3.67
CA LEU A 191 -5.90 -0.76 -2.21
C LEU A 191 -4.91 0.24 -1.61
N PRO A 192 -5.36 1.47 -1.29
CA PRO A 192 -4.48 2.55 -0.82
C PRO A 192 -4.24 2.49 0.69
N GLY A 193 -3.25 3.24 1.16
CA GLY A 193 -3.06 3.58 2.57
C GLY A 193 -4.15 4.53 3.06
N HIS A 194 -4.39 5.61 2.33
CA HIS A 194 -5.46 6.57 2.61
C HIS A 194 -6.47 6.66 1.46
N GLY A 195 -7.68 7.13 1.76
CA GLY A 195 -8.75 7.27 0.78
C GLY A 195 -9.53 5.97 0.56
N TYR A 196 -10.14 5.82 -0.62
CA TYR A 196 -11.02 4.70 -0.92
C TYR A 196 -10.34 3.66 -1.77
N ALA A 197 -10.53 2.38 -1.41
CA ALA A 197 -10.26 1.25 -2.28
C ALA A 197 -11.26 1.21 -3.45
N HIS A 198 -10.86 0.63 -4.59
CA HIS A 198 -11.73 0.52 -5.75
C HIS A 198 -11.43 -0.74 -6.56
N GLN A 199 -12.50 -1.37 -7.05
CA GLN A 199 -12.45 -2.46 -8.01
C GLN A 199 -12.73 -1.91 -9.40
N PHE A 200 -11.77 -2.03 -10.31
CA PHE A 200 -11.89 -1.58 -11.69
C PHE A 200 -12.50 -2.65 -12.59
N LYS A 201 -13.28 -2.19 -13.58
CA LYS A 201 -13.66 -2.99 -14.73
C LYS A 201 -12.49 -3.05 -15.72
N PRO A 202 -12.45 -4.04 -16.63
CA PRO A 202 -11.42 -4.08 -17.68
C PRO A 202 -11.32 -2.75 -18.44
N GLY A 203 -10.10 -2.22 -18.58
CA GLY A 203 -9.80 -0.93 -19.22
C GLY A 203 -10.06 0.32 -18.39
N GLN A 204 -10.81 0.24 -17.30
CA GLN A 204 -11.15 1.41 -16.46
C GLN A 204 -9.92 1.98 -15.72
N TRP A 205 -8.94 1.14 -15.39
CA TRP A 205 -7.72 1.59 -14.72
C TRP A 205 -6.98 2.65 -15.52
N ASN A 206 -6.66 2.34 -16.77
CA ASN A 206 -5.90 3.25 -17.65
C ASN A 206 -6.65 4.56 -17.86
N GLU A 207 -7.98 4.48 -18.13
CA GLU A 207 -8.82 5.67 -18.30
C GLU A 207 -8.80 6.57 -17.07
N ALA A 208 -8.97 5.98 -15.88
CA ALA A 208 -8.97 6.73 -14.61
C ALA A 208 -7.61 7.39 -14.33
N LEU A 209 -6.51 6.67 -14.63
CA LEU A 209 -5.15 7.17 -14.41
C LEU A 209 -4.78 8.28 -15.40
N GLU A 210 -5.13 8.12 -16.68
CA GLU A 210 -4.95 9.16 -17.68
C GLU A 210 -5.75 10.44 -17.36
N GLN A 211 -6.96 10.31 -16.81
CA GLN A 211 -7.74 11.47 -16.36
C GLN A 211 -7.02 12.21 -15.23
N THR A 212 -6.43 11.48 -14.27
CA THR A 212 -5.61 12.05 -13.20
C THR A 212 -4.44 12.84 -13.76
N LEU A 213 -3.64 12.23 -14.64
CA LEU A 213 -2.48 12.90 -15.25
C LEU A 213 -2.88 14.13 -16.08
N ARG A 214 -3.97 14.05 -16.85
CA ARG A 214 -4.49 15.20 -17.64
C ARG A 214 -4.97 16.34 -16.75
N HIS A 215 -5.58 16.05 -15.61
CA HIS A 215 -6.04 17.07 -14.66
C HIS A 215 -4.85 17.80 -14.05
N GLU A 216 -3.87 17.06 -13.60
CA GLU A 216 -2.68 17.61 -12.93
C GLU A 216 -1.77 18.39 -13.90
N ALA A 217 -1.67 17.96 -15.17
CA ALA A 217 -0.94 18.70 -16.20
C ALA A 217 -1.56 20.07 -16.54
N LYS A 218 -2.87 20.25 -16.29
CA LYS A 218 -3.60 21.50 -16.53
C LYS A 218 -3.66 22.42 -15.31
N SER A 219 -3.34 21.91 -14.12
CA SER A 219 -3.31 22.72 -12.91
C SER A 219 -2.09 23.64 -12.97
N PRO A 220 -2.26 24.98 -13.03
CA PRO A 220 -1.11 25.88 -13.06
C PRO A 220 -0.29 25.62 -11.79
N SER A 221 1.04 25.55 -11.96
CA SER A 221 1.96 25.60 -10.84
C SER A 221 1.63 26.86 -10.05
N SER A 222 0.92 26.71 -8.92
CA SER A 222 0.77 27.81 -7.97
C SER A 222 2.19 28.22 -7.59
N GLY A 223 2.63 29.34 -8.17
CA GLY A 223 3.94 29.88 -7.95
C GLY A 223 4.18 30.03 -6.46
N GLN A 224 5.31 29.52 -6.03
CA GLN A 224 5.89 29.91 -4.75
C GLN A 224 5.95 31.44 -4.71
N ILE A 225 5.21 32.05 -3.78
CA ILE A 225 5.46 33.40 -3.30
C ILE A 225 6.26 33.27 -2.02
#